data_7600d39cadd8bd2ed51163d5546c470a
#
_entry.id   7600d39cadd8bd2ed51163d5546c470a
#
_cell.length_a   1.000
_cell.length_b   1.000
_cell.length_c   1.000
_cell.angle_alpha   90.00
_cell.angle_beta   90.00
_cell.angle_gamma   90.00
#
_symmetry.space_group_name_H-M   'P 1'
#
loop_
_entity.id
_entity.type
_entity.pdbx_description
1 polymer ?
#
loop_
_entity_poly.entity_id
_entity_poly.type
_entity_poly.pdbx_seq_one_letter_code
_entity_poly.pdbx_strand_id
1 'polypeptide(L)'
;GTFLETSKNIQSAVEEIESGVNKLDTGSDNCMSQMDSLSGKINNVSSNADELGKLTSATGETITTGISSVQTLTQTSETTANITRNVIQSIQELEEKSKSISNIVSAINDIAEQTNLLSLNASIEAARAGDAGRGFSVVAEEIRKLADQCLASSSQISSIVDELSLI
;
A
#
# COMPACT_ATOMS: atom_id res chain seq x y z
N GLY A 1 3.80 107.46 26.75
CA GLY A 1 4.62 106.24 26.82
C GLY A 1 3.76 104.97 26.79
N THR A 2 2.73 104.91 27.66
CA THR A 2 1.99 103.61 27.90
C THR A 2 1.14 103.10 26.73
N PHE A 3 0.54 104.01 25.88
CA PHE A 3 -0.24 103.57 24.79
C PHE A 3 0.56 102.91 23.64
N LEU A 4 1.78 103.38 23.35
CA LEU A 4 2.66 102.80 22.32
C LEU A 4 3.21 101.41 22.79
N GLU A 5 3.45 101.25 24.06
CA GLU A 5 3.92 100.01 24.63
C GLU A 5 2.84 98.91 24.66
N THR A 6 1.59 99.32 24.98
CA THR A 6 0.42 98.42 24.87
C THR A 6 0.13 98.03 23.42
N SER A 7 0.20 98.97 22.47
CA SER A 7 0.04 98.65 21.03
C SER A 7 1.10 97.64 20.54
N LYS A 8 2.37 97.76 20.93
CA LYS A 8 3.45 96.84 20.61
C LYS A 8 3.23 95.46 21.17
N ASN A 9 2.79 95.39 22.46
CA ASN A 9 2.47 94.13 23.08
C ASN A 9 1.28 93.41 22.40
N ILE A 10 0.27 94.11 21.98
CA ILE A 10 -0.87 93.58 21.21
C ILE A 10 -0.39 93.06 19.86
N GLN A 11 0.48 93.79 19.17
CA GLN A 11 1.00 93.39 17.89
C GLN A 11 1.85 92.06 18.05
N SER A 12 2.70 91.98 19.06
CA SER A 12 3.46 90.74 19.32
C SER A 12 2.56 89.54 19.63
N ALA A 13 1.49 89.79 20.43
CA ALA A 13 0.53 88.71 20.74
C ALA A 13 -0.27 88.26 19.45
N VAL A 14 -0.59 89.18 18.52
CA VAL A 14 -1.24 88.80 17.26
C VAL A 14 -0.30 87.95 16.39
N GLU A 15 1.00 88.32 16.30
CA GLU A 15 2.00 87.55 15.57
C GLU A 15 2.21 86.13 16.13
N GLU A 16 2.16 86.03 17.47
CA GLU A 16 2.23 84.66 18.14
C GLU A 16 0.97 83.85 17.83
N ILE A 17 -0.22 84.51 17.82
CA ILE A 17 -1.48 83.83 17.48
C ILE A 17 -1.44 83.36 16.02
N GLU A 18 -1.03 84.23 15.08
CA GLU A 18 -0.88 83.81 13.65
C GLU A 18 0.06 82.67 13.45
N SER A 19 1.24 82.67 14.17
CA SER A 19 2.18 81.53 14.14
C SER A 19 1.56 80.28 14.73
N GLY A 20 0.76 80.40 15.80
CA GLY A 20 0.03 79.30 16.44
C GLY A 20 -1.01 78.67 15.48
N VAL A 21 -1.80 79.54 14.81
CA VAL A 21 -2.80 79.09 13.81
C VAL A 21 -2.15 78.35 12.64
N ASN A 22 -1.05 78.87 12.09
CA ASN A 22 -0.32 78.19 10.99
C ASN A 22 0.24 76.83 11.41
N LYS A 23 0.70 76.68 12.65
CA LYS A 23 1.15 75.38 13.18
C LYS A 23 -0.02 74.41 13.36
N LEU A 24 -1.19 74.91 13.80
CA LEU A 24 -2.40 74.08 13.92
C LEU A 24 -2.90 73.60 12.54
N ASP A 25 -2.87 74.45 11.52
CA ASP A 25 -3.27 74.14 10.16
C ASP A 25 -2.35 73.04 9.58
N THR A 26 -1.04 73.24 9.70
CA THR A 26 -0.04 72.20 9.26
C THR A 26 -0.20 70.90 10.05
N GLY A 27 -0.47 70.98 11.35
CA GLY A 27 -0.73 69.81 12.21
C GLY A 27 -2.00 69.06 11.80
N SER A 28 -3.05 69.80 11.41
CA SER A 28 -4.31 69.22 10.91
C SER A 28 -4.11 68.47 9.57
N ASP A 29 -3.39 69.09 8.65
CA ASP A 29 -3.08 68.43 7.35
C ASP A 29 -2.26 67.14 7.52
N ASN A 30 -1.28 67.18 8.41
CA ASN A 30 -0.50 65.98 8.76
C ASN A 30 -1.39 64.88 9.38
N CYS A 31 -2.32 65.27 10.26
CA CYS A 31 -3.26 64.31 10.85
C CYS A 31 -4.19 63.69 9.81
N MET A 32 -4.73 64.49 8.87
CA MET A 32 -5.54 63.98 7.75
C MET A 32 -4.76 63.00 6.90
N SER A 33 -3.53 63.31 6.51
CA SER A 33 -2.68 62.42 5.72
C SER A 33 -2.38 61.10 6.44
N GLN A 34 -2.16 61.15 7.76
CA GLN A 34 -1.97 59.94 8.58
C GLN A 34 -3.24 59.11 8.69
N MET A 35 -4.41 59.75 8.78
CA MET A 35 -5.71 59.05 8.78
C MET A 35 -6.01 58.36 7.46
N ASP A 36 -5.68 58.96 6.33
CA ASP A 36 -5.80 58.34 5.01
C ASP A 36 -4.87 57.11 4.88
N SER A 37 -3.63 57.25 5.33
CA SER A 37 -2.68 56.13 5.37
C SER A 37 -3.16 55.00 6.26
N LEU A 38 -3.71 55.31 7.45
CA LEU A 38 -4.28 54.33 8.37
C LEU A 38 -5.51 53.65 7.75
N SER A 39 -6.39 54.38 7.10
CA SER A 39 -7.54 53.80 6.38
C SER A 39 -7.10 52.81 5.32
N GLY A 40 -6.07 53.12 4.53
CA GLY A 40 -5.49 52.22 3.54
C GLY A 40 -4.92 50.95 4.18
N LYS A 41 -4.23 51.06 5.32
CA LYS A 41 -3.71 49.91 6.08
C LYS A 41 -4.82 49.01 6.64
N ILE A 42 -5.92 49.63 7.14
CA ILE A 42 -7.09 48.88 7.65
C ILE A 42 -7.74 48.08 6.53
N ASN A 43 -7.88 48.64 5.34
CA ASN A 43 -8.44 47.94 4.18
C ASN A 43 -7.57 46.75 3.77
N ASN A 44 -6.25 46.91 3.78
CA ASN A 44 -5.33 45.81 3.51
C ASN A 44 -5.42 44.67 4.56
N VAL A 45 -5.52 45.04 5.83
CA VAL A 45 -5.70 44.04 6.92
C VAL A 45 -7.03 43.30 6.75
N SER A 46 -8.12 44.02 6.39
CA SER A 46 -9.43 43.40 6.13
C SER A 46 -9.36 42.41 4.96
N SER A 47 -8.70 42.80 3.86
CA SER A 47 -8.51 41.90 2.69
C SER A 47 -7.69 40.64 3.03
N ASN A 48 -6.61 40.84 3.78
CA ASN A 48 -5.78 39.70 4.23
C ASN A 48 -6.54 38.77 5.18
N ALA A 49 -7.41 39.32 6.03
CA ALA A 49 -8.25 38.50 6.92
C ALA A 49 -9.25 37.63 6.14
N ASP A 50 -9.87 38.22 5.07
CA ASP A 50 -10.76 37.48 4.16
C ASP A 50 -10.03 36.34 3.42
N GLU A 51 -8.83 36.61 2.93
CA GLU A 51 -8.01 35.64 2.24
C GLU A 51 -7.59 34.50 3.17
N LEU A 52 -7.20 34.84 4.40
CA LEU A 52 -6.89 33.86 5.45
C LEU A 52 -8.09 32.99 5.80
N GLY A 53 -9.29 33.54 5.85
CA GLY A 53 -10.53 32.80 6.05
C GLY A 53 -10.76 31.75 4.95
N LYS A 54 -10.58 32.13 3.70
CA LYS A 54 -10.70 31.22 2.53
C LYS A 54 -9.65 30.10 2.60
N LEU A 55 -8.40 30.44 2.90
CA LEU A 55 -7.32 29.47 3.03
C LEU A 55 -7.58 28.47 4.17
N THR A 56 -8.09 28.95 5.30
CA THR A 56 -8.46 28.11 6.44
C THR A 56 -9.56 27.12 6.06
N SER A 57 -10.59 27.56 5.34
CA SER A 57 -11.66 26.69 4.84
C SER A 57 -11.13 25.59 3.90
N ALA A 58 -10.32 25.96 2.91
CA ALA A 58 -9.72 25.03 1.96
C ALA A 58 -8.79 24.00 2.66
N THR A 59 -8.06 24.46 3.70
CA THR A 59 -7.24 23.57 4.52
C THR A 59 -8.11 22.56 5.28
N GLY A 60 -9.24 22.99 5.83
CA GLY A 60 -10.22 22.13 6.50
C GLY A 60 -10.77 21.03 5.56
N GLU A 61 -11.13 21.38 4.34
CA GLU A 61 -11.58 20.42 3.31
C GLU A 61 -10.48 19.41 2.96
N THR A 62 -9.24 19.87 2.80
CA THR A 62 -8.09 19.02 2.51
C THR A 62 -7.84 18.03 3.63
N ILE A 63 -7.92 18.47 4.89
CA ILE A 63 -7.77 17.59 6.07
C ILE A 63 -8.88 16.54 6.09
N THR A 64 -10.12 16.90 5.84
CA THR A 64 -11.25 15.97 5.81
C THR A 64 -11.06 14.90 4.74
N THR A 65 -10.62 15.29 3.54
CA THR A 65 -10.29 14.37 2.45
C THR A 65 -9.13 13.45 2.83
N GLY A 66 -8.10 14.00 3.48
CA GLY A 66 -6.96 13.23 3.98
C GLY A 66 -7.37 12.16 4.99
N ILE A 67 -8.22 12.50 5.96
CA ILE A 67 -8.74 11.55 6.96
C ILE A 67 -9.52 10.42 6.27
N SER A 68 -10.40 10.73 5.31
CA SER A 68 -11.14 9.71 4.55
C SER A 68 -10.22 8.77 3.77
N SER A 69 -9.16 9.30 3.18
CA SER A 69 -8.15 8.50 2.47
C SER A 69 -7.39 7.55 3.39
N VAL A 70 -7.01 8.03 4.58
CA VAL A 70 -6.36 7.19 5.61
C VAL A 70 -7.29 6.08 6.09
N GLN A 71 -8.58 6.36 6.31
CA GLN A 71 -9.57 5.34 6.68
C GLN A 71 -9.69 4.24 5.61
N THR A 72 -9.78 4.64 4.33
CA THR A 72 -9.83 3.69 3.20
C THR A 72 -8.55 2.84 3.13
N LEU A 73 -7.40 3.45 3.34
CA LEU A 73 -6.11 2.74 3.36
C LEU A 73 -6.04 1.72 4.50
N THR A 74 -6.52 2.08 5.69
CA THR A 74 -6.59 1.17 6.84
C THR A 74 -7.46 -0.04 6.51
N GLN A 75 -8.64 0.16 5.96
CA GLN A 75 -9.56 -0.91 5.59
C GLN A 75 -9.00 -1.83 4.49
N THR A 76 -8.31 -1.25 3.51
CA THR A 76 -7.62 -2.01 2.45
C THR A 76 -6.48 -2.85 3.04
N SER A 77 -5.73 -2.29 3.99
CA SER A 77 -4.65 -3.00 4.68
C SER A 77 -5.17 -4.20 5.49
N GLU A 78 -6.27 -4.04 6.22
CA GLU A 78 -6.92 -5.14 6.95
C GLU A 78 -7.41 -6.25 6.01
N THR A 79 -8.03 -5.86 4.89
CA THR A 79 -8.49 -6.81 3.86
C THR A 79 -7.31 -7.58 3.27
N THR A 80 -6.22 -6.90 2.95
CA THR A 80 -4.99 -7.51 2.43
C THR A 80 -4.38 -8.48 3.44
N ALA A 81 -4.34 -8.12 4.71
CA ALA A 81 -3.85 -9.01 5.78
C ALA A 81 -4.71 -10.27 5.91
N ASN A 82 -6.02 -10.16 5.75
CA ASN A 82 -6.93 -11.33 5.77
C ASN A 82 -6.71 -12.24 4.55
N ILE A 83 -6.60 -11.66 3.35
CA ILE A 83 -6.29 -12.42 2.13
C ILE A 83 -4.96 -13.16 2.28
N THR A 84 -3.93 -12.49 2.78
CA THR A 84 -2.60 -13.10 2.99
C THR A 84 -2.68 -14.29 3.96
N ARG A 85 -3.46 -14.20 5.05
CA ARG A 85 -3.67 -15.34 5.96
C ARG A 85 -4.34 -16.53 5.27
N ASN A 86 -5.37 -16.27 4.44
CA ASN A 86 -6.05 -17.33 3.69
C ASN A 86 -5.12 -18.00 2.68
N VAL A 87 -4.25 -17.22 2.01
CA VAL A 87 -3.25 -17.76 1.09
C VAL A 87 -2.27 -18.67 1.84
N ILE A 88 -1.76 -18.23 2.99
CA ILE A 88 -0.85 -19.05 3.82
C ILE A 88 -1.53 -20.37 4.22
N GLN A 89 -2.78 -20.33 4.66
CA GLN A 89 -3.53 -21.54 4.99
C GLN A 89 -3.68 -22.48 3.78
N SER A 90 -3.99 -21.95 2.61
CA SER A 90 -4.11 -22.75 1.38
C SER A 90 -2.79 -23.40 0.98
N ILE A 91 -1.66 -22.71 1.19
CA ILE A 91 -0.32 -23.27 0.95
C ILE A 91 -0.07 -24.42 1.92
N GLN A 92 -0.39 -24.28 3.21
CA GLN A 92 -0.22 -25.36 4.18
C GLN A 92 -1.07 -26.60 3.84
N GLU A 93 -2.33 -26.41 3.42
CA GLU A 93 -3.20 -27.48 2.95
C GLU A 93 -2.63 -28.17 1.69
N LEU A 94 -2.04 -27.42 0.78
CA LEU A 94 -1.37 -27.95 -0.42
C LEU A 94 -0.15 -28.80 -0.05
N GLU A 95 0.66 -28.35 0.90
CA GLU A 95 1.82 -29.06 1.40
C GLU A 95 1.42 -30.42 2.01
N GLU A 96 0.38 -30.47 2.85
CA GLU A 96 -0.15 -31.69 3.43
C GLU A 96 -0.65 -32.69 2.36
N LYS A 97 -1.37 -32.17 1.34
CA LYS A 97 -1.82 -33.00 0.21
C LYS A 97 -0.68 -33.53 -0.63
N SER A 98 0.33 -32.70 -0.90
CA SER A 98 1.54 -33.10 -1.62
C SER A 98 2.26 -34.23 -0.89
N LYS A 99 2.42 -34.13 0.41
CA LYS A 99 2.99 -35.19 1.25
C LYS A 99 2.16 -36.47 1.21
N SER A 100 0.84 -36.37 1.22
CA SER A 100 -0.05 -37.52 1.07
C SER A 100 0.10 -38.22 -0.29
N ILE A 101 0.21 -37.43 -1.37
CA ILE A 101 0.45 -37.95 -2.72
C ILE A 101 1.82 -38.63 -2.79
N SER A 102 2.87 -38.08 -2.20
CA SER A 102 4.20 -38.70 -2.14
C SER A 102 4.15 -40.07 -1.47
N ASN A 103 3.40 -40.21 -0.37
CA ASN A 103 3.23 -41.53 0.31
C ASN A 103 2.50 -42.55 -0.59
N ILE A 104 1.48 -42.10 -1.33
CA ILE A 104 0.73 -42.96 -2.26
C ILE A 104 1.65 -43.41 -3.41
N VAL A 105 2.45 -42.53 -3.96
CA VAL A 105 3.40 -42.81 -5.04
C VAL A 105 4.45 -43.84 -4.58
N SER A 106 4.95 -43.68 -3.36
CA SER A 106 5.86 -44.65 -2.76
C SER A 106 5.23 -46.05 -2.67
N ALA A 107 3.97 -46.16 -2.20
CA ALA A 107 3.27 -47.43 -2.15
C ALA A 107 3.02 -48.03 -3.56
N ILE A 108 2.76 -47.21 -4.55
CA ILE A 108 2.62 -47.67 -5.96
C ILE A 108 3.95 -48.24 -6.48
N ASN A 109 5.08 -47.59 -6.18
CA ASN A 109 6.39 -48.07 -6.55
C ASN A 109 6.67 -49.42 -5.90
N ASP A 110 6.39 -49.60 -4.60
CA ASP A 110 6.58 -50.88 -3.92
C ASP A 110 5.74 -51.98 -4.58
N ILE A 111 4.49 -51.72 -4.92
CA ILE A 111 3.61 -52.65 -5.62
C ILE A 111 4.15 -52.99 -7.01
N ALA A 112 4.62 -52.01 -7.76
CA ALA A 112 5.17 -52.20 -9.10
C ALA A 112 6.47 -53.02 -9.06
N GLU A 113 7.37 -52.81 -8.10
CA GLU A 113 8.56 -53.59 -7.87
C GLU A 113 8.21 -55.05 -7.51
N GLN A 114 7.25 -55.26 -6.61
CA GLN A 114 6.77 -56.59 -6.28
C GLN A 114 6.15 -57.31 -7.48
N THR A 115 5.38 -56.59 -8.29
CA THR A 115 4.75 -57.09 -9.50
C THR A 115 5.82 -57.48 -10.54
N ASN A 116 6.86 -56.65 -10.67
CA ASN A 116 8.01 -56.97 -11.54
C ASN A 116 8.73 -58.24 -11.12
N LEU A 117 8.99 -58.40 -9.78
CA LEU A 117 9.59 -59.62 -9.23
C LEU A 117 8.69 -60.87 -9.45
N LEU A 118 7.36 -60.70 -9.21
CA LEU A 118 6.40 -61.79 -9.42
C LEU A 118 6.34 -62.23 -10.88
N SER A 119 6.34 -61.29 -11.83
CA SER A 119 6.34 -61.56 -13.24
C SER A 119 7.63 -62.25 -13.71
N LEU A 120 8.78 -61.84 -13.16
CA LEU A 120 10.05 -62.47 -13.41
C LEU A 120 10.04 -63.96 -12.96
N ASN A 121 9.57 -64.22 -11.74
CA ASN A 121 9.45 -65.57 -11.21
C ASN A 121 8.49 -66.43 -12.06
N ALA A 122 7.35 -65.83 -12.52
CA ALA A 122 6.42 -66.50 -13.40
C ALA A 122 7.04 -66.80 -14.80
N SER A 123 7.85 -65.89 -15.36
CA SER A 123 8.58 -66.10 -16.58
C SER A 123 9.60 -67.27 -16.47
N ILE A 124 10.30 -67.32 -15.34
CA ILE A 124 11.25 -68.42 -15.08
C ILE A 124 10.55 -69.77 -14.99
N GLU A 125 9.43 -69.85 -14.27
CA GLU A 125 8.68 -71.11 -14.14
C GLU A 125 7.99 -71.52 -15.43
N ALA A 126 7.51 -70.56 -16.21
CA ALA A 126 6.99 -70.79 -17.58
C ALA A 126 8.05 -71.37 -18.53
N ALA A 127 9.29 -70.85 -18.46
CA ALA A 127 10.43 -71.39 -19.22
C ALA A 127 10.78 -72.81 -18.79
N ARG A 128 10.67 -73.14 -17.49
CA ARG A 128 10.92 -74.45 -16.92
C ARG A 128 9.90 -75.49 -17.36
N ALA A 129 8.63 -75.10 -17.66
CA ALA A 129 7.57 -75.96 -18.18
C ALA A 129 7.68 -76.23 -19.68
N GLY A 130 8.65 -75.65 -20.41
CA GLY A 130 8.88 -75.90 -21.82
C GLY A 130 7.70 -75.47 -22.68
N ASP A 131 7.29 -76.30 -23.65
CA ASP A 131 6.22 -76.00 -24.59
C ASP A 131 4.87 -75.74 -23.91
N ALA A 132 4.60 -76.39 -22.78
CA ALA A 132 3.37 -76.19 -22.02
C ALA A 132 3.30 -74.80 -21.35
N GLY A 133 4.44 -74.13 -21.10
CA GLY A 133 4.53 -72.82 -20.46
C GLY A 133 4.51 -71.61 -21.43
N ARG A 134 4.51 -71.81 -22.76
CA ARG A 134 4.65 -70.71 -23.75
C ARG A 134 3.61 -69.59 -23.59
N GLY A 135 2.33 -69.93 -23.35
CA GLY A 135 1.29 -68.97 -23.15
C GLY A 135 1.47 -68.15 -21.83
N PHE A 136 1.93 -68.80 -20.77
CA PHE A 136 2.21 -68.17 -19.51
C PHE A 136 3.44 -67.24 -19.57
N SER A 137 4.46 -67.58 -20.34
CA SER A 137 5.64 -66.73 -20.57
C SER A 137 5.29 -65.41 -21.20
N VAL A 138 4.40 -65.41 -22.20
CA VAL A 138 3.94 -64.17 -22.86
C VAL A 138 3.18 -63.26 -21.86
N VAL A 139 2.31 -63.82 -21.04
CA VAL A 139 1.56 -63.09 -20.04
C VAL A 139 2.49 -62.50 -18.99
N ALA A 140 3.45 -63.27 -18.50
CA ALA A 140 4.43 -62.83 -17.51
C ALA A 140 5.29 -61.68 -18.06
N GLU A 141 5.73 -61.74 -19.31
CA GLU A 141 6.49 -60.66 -19.94
C GLU A 141 5.64 -59.37 -20.11
N GLU A 142 4.34 -59.49 -20.46
CA GLU A 142 3.46 -58.33 -20.52
C GLU A 142 3.20 -57.71 -19.15
N ILE A 143 3.04 -58.52 -18.09
CA ILE A 143 2.90 -58.02 -16.71
C ILE A 143 4.19 -57.29 -16.29
N ARG A 144 5.37 -57.81 -16.63
CA ARG A 144 6.64 -57.15 -16.35
C ARG A 144 6.72 -55.78 -16.99
N LYS A 145 6.36 -55.67 -18.26
CA LYS A 145 6.35 -54.44 -19.03
C LYS A 145 5.38 -53.39 -18.43
N LEU A 146 4.19 -53.85 -17.97
CA LEU A 146 3.24 -52.96 -17.26
C LEU A 146 3.79 -52.48 -15.93
N ALA A 147 4.49 -53.32 -15.19
CA ALA A 147 5.15 -52.94 -13.93
C ALA A 147 6.23 -51.84 -14.15
N ASP A 148 7.08 -52.05 -15.19
CA ASP A 148 8.11 -51.07 -15.56
C ASP A 148 7.49 -49.72 -15.99
N GLN A 149 6.38 -49.75 -16.75
CA GLN A 149 5.64 -48.51 -17.10
C GLN A 149 5.04 -47.83 -15.89
N CYS A 150 4.56 -48.61 -14.91
CA CYS A 150 4.03 -48.08 -13.66
C CYS A 150 5.13 -47.34 -12.88
N LEU A 151 6.33 -47.94 -12.74
CA LEU A 151 7.49 -47.33 -12.11
C LEU A 151 7.89 -46.02 -12.78
N ALA A 152 7.94 -45.99 -14.13
CA ALA A 152 8.28 -44.78 -14.87
C ALA A 152 7.25 -43.66 -14.65
N SER A 153 5.96 -43.99 -14.66
CA SER A 153 4.88 -43.01 -14.43
C SER A 153 4.88 -42.46 -13.00
N SER A 154 5.10 -43.34 -12.02
CA SER A 154 5.22 -42.97 -10.61
C SER A 154 6.41 -42.06 -10.34
N SER A 155 7.54 -42.29 -11.00
CA SER A 155 8.72 -41.43 -10.92
C SER A 155 8.43 -40.03 -11.47
N GLN A 156 7.66 -39.93 -12.57
CA GLN A 156 7.23 -38.61 -13.09
C GLN A 156 6.31 -37.87 -12.11
N ILE A 157 5.36 -38.59 -11.49
CA ILE A 157 4.48 -37.98 -10.48
C ILE A 157 5.28 -37.48 -9.27
N SER A 158 6.26 -38.28 -8.80
CA SER A 158 7.16 -37.89 -7.70
C SER A 158 7.87 -36.55 -8.03
N SER A 159 8.43 -36.45 -9.22
CA SER A 159 9.13 -35.22 -9.65
C SER A 159 8.19 -33.98 -9.63
N ILE A 160 6.95 -34.12 -10.07
CA ILE A 160 5.97 -33.03 -10.04
C ILE A 160 5.61 -32.65 -8.59
N VAL A 161 5.46 -33.63 -7.71
CA VAL A 161 5.15 -33.39 -6.30
C VAL A 161 6.32 -32.71 -5.58
N ASP A 162 7.55 -33.11 -5.90
CA ASP A 162 8.75 -32.49 -5.35
C ASP A 162 8.90 -31.04 -5.82
N GLU A 163 8.59 -30.73 -7.08
CA GLU A 163 8.57 -29.35 -7.59
C GLU A 163 7.51 -28.48 -6.88
N LEU A 164 6.34 -29.05 -6.59
CA LEU A 164 5.28 -28.35 -5.83
C LEU A 164 5.67 -28.07 -4.37
N SER A 165 6.54 -28.87 -3.81
CA SER A 165 7.00 -28.72 -2.41
C SER A 165 8.14 -27.69 -2.26
N LEU A 166 8.69 -27.18 -3.36
CA LEU A 166 9.76 -26.17 -3.38
C LEU A 166 9.21 -24.73 -3.53
N ILE A 167 7.90 -24.55 -3.66
CA ILE A 167 7.21 -23.26 -3.73
C ILE A 167 6.75 -22.82 -2.34
#